data_c91cf5c35775f66384285f7ec0d44e4c
#
_entry.id   c91cf5c35775f66384285f7ec0d44e4c
#
_cell.length_a   1.000
_cell.length_b   1.000
_cell.length_c   1.000
_cell.angle_alpha   90.00
_cell.angle_beta   90.00
_cell.angle_gamma   90.00
#
_symmetry.space_group_name_H-M   'P 1'
#
loop_
_entity.id
_entity.type
_entity.pdbx_description
1 polymer ?
#
loop_
_entity_poly.entity_id
_entity_poly.type
_entity_poly.pdbx_seq_one_letter_code
_entity_poly.pdbx_strand_id
1 'polypeptide(L)'
;MSAEQLRAVLAAARRGAKESFGVDVEFTQPEEQPLKALFDRATPDERSDWSDLSYDFKRGKGDRKRLARGYAAAFRSDENSLDDQIAFAEPYLLAPVREKTYDGFAEAVTATLIARLDQLKSQKLSDGGELLDGSPSNEVLYWALIGKLSFPYDVVITNQLIASAEYVGSSVHTAIRGGITNGITTGNPFSPRGVTAIVSTYPVTGEDGVTRALRGGESYSEADSARYAGLLLVHEIGHQLYDLGHAYGKNACVMNPPAMLRFREWAERLSPADCRPR
;
A
#
# COMPACT_ATOMS: atom_id res chain seq x y z
N MET A 1 9.06 1.86 15.65
CA MET A 1 7.76 1.98 16.38
C MET A 1 7.96 1.41 17.77
N SER A 2 7.48 2.11 18.81
CA SER A 2 7.58 1.60 20.19
C SER A 2 6.54 0.50 20.44
N ALA A 3 6.76 -0.30 21.50
CA ALA A 3 5.77 -1.32 21.91
C ALA A 3 4.41 -0.69 22.30
N GLU A 4 4.41 0.55 22.81
CA GLU A 4 3.20 1.29 23.13
C GLU A 4 2.44 1.72 21.86
N GLN A 5 3.15 2.26 20.88
CA GLN A 5 2.57 2.60 19.58
C GLN A 5 2.00 1.36 18.89
N LEU A 6 2.69 0.23 18.92
CA LEU A 6 2.16 -1.02 18.36
C LEU A 6 0.88 -1.46 19.07
N ARG A 7 0.84 -1.43 20.41
CA ARG A 7 -0.39 -1.75 21.15
C ARG A 7 -1.55 -0.83 20.77
N ALA A 8 -1.29 0.47 20.58
CA ALA A 8 -2.31 1.44 20.15
C ALA A 8 -2.83 1.13 18.74
N VAL A 9 -1.96 0.76 17.79
CA VAL A 9 -2.34 0.34 16.43
C VAL A 9 -3.23 -0.91 16.48
N LEU A 10 -2.81 -1.95 17.21
CA LEU A 10 -3.58 -3.19 17.33
C LEU A 10 -4.93 -2.98 18.03
N ALA A 11 -4.98 -2.11 19.04
CA ALA A 11 -6.24 -1.74 19.70
C ALA A 11 -7.18 -0.98 18.74
N ALA A 12 -6.65 -0.07 17.91
CA ALA A 12 -7.42 0.61 16.88
C ALA A 12 -7.95 -0.36 15.81
N ALA A 13 -7.11 -1.32 15.38
CA ALA A 13 -7.51 -2.35 14.43
C ALA A 13 -8.63 -3.25 14.97
N ARG A 14 -8.55 -3.68 16.24
CA ARG A 14 -9.64 -4.45 16.88
C ARG A 14 -10.97 -3.70 16.85
N ARG A 15 -10.98 -2.44 17.25
CA ARG A 15 -12.19 -1.60 17.21
C ARG A 15 -12.72 -1.44 15.80
N GLY A 16 -11.85 -1.08 14.86
CA GLY A 16 -12.23 -0.90 13.46
C GLY A 16 -12.75 -2.17 12.79
N ALA A 17 -12.19 -3.34 13.07
CA ALA A 17 -12.68 -4.63 12.58
C ALA A 17 -14.07 -4.94 13.14
N LYS A 18 -14.30 -4.67 14.42
CA LYS A 18 -15.62 -4.82 15.04
C LYS A 18 -16.65 -3.87 14.44
N GLU A 19 -16.27 -2.62 14.22
CA GLU A 19 -17.15 -1.59 13.63
C GLU A 19 -17.46 -1.88 12.16
N SER A 20 -16.43 -2.19 11.34
CA SER A 20 -16.58 -2.36 9.89
C SER A 20 -17.17 -3.71 9.49
N PHE A 21 -16.78 -4.79 10.16
CA PHE A 21 -17.12 -6.15 9.75
C PHE A 21 -17.94 -6.92 10.80
N GLY A 22 -18.08 -6.40 12.02
CA GLY A 22 -18.79 -7.06 13.12
C GLY A 22 -17.99 -8.20 13.77
N VAL A 23 -16.68 -8.32 13.48
CA VAL A 23 -15.82 -9.41 13.98
C VAL A 23 -14.94 -8.96 15.13
N ASP A 24 -14.75 -9.85 16.08
CA ASP A 24 -13.77 -9.70 17.14
C ASP A 24 -12.46 -10.34 16.67
N VAL A 25 -11.41 -9.52 16.56
CA VAL A 25 -10.07 -9.95 16.14
C VAL A 25 -9.16 -9.97 17.36
N GLU A 26 -8.46 -11.08 17.58
CA GLU A 26 -7.41 -11.17 18.57
C GLU A 26 -6.04 -11.25 17.91
N PHE A 27 -5.12 -10.45 18.40
CA PHE A 27 -3.72 -10.49 17.97
C PHE A 27 -2.92 -11.22 19.05
N THR A 28 -2.12 -12.18 18.63
CA THR A 28 -1.13 -12.87 19.50
C THR A 28 -0.01 -11.90 19.87
N GLN A 29 0.85 -12.30 20.80
CA GLN A 29 2.01 -11.50 21.16
C GLN A 29 2.90 -11.27 19.93
N PRO A 30 3.23 -10.00 19.57
CA PRO A 30 4.06 -9.73 18.41
C PRO A 30 5.51 -10.12 18.66
N GLU A 31 6.17 -10.60 17.60
CA GLU A 31 7.61 -10.76 17.55
C GLU A 31 8.23 -9.60 16.77
N GLU A 32 9.34 -9.06 17.27
CA GLU A 32 10.10 -8.02 16.59
C GLU A 32 11.29 -8.64 15.87
N GLN A 33 11.42 -8.34 14.58
CA GLN A 33 12.52 -8.79 13.74
C GLN A 33 13.07 -7.63 12.91
N PRO A 34 14.41 -7.52 12.75
CA PRO A 34 14.97 -6.58 11.78
C PRO A 34 14.53 -6.93 10.36
N LEU A 35 14.08 -5.94 9.59
CA LEU A 35 13.66 -6.12 8.20
C LEU A 35 14.75 -6.81 7.36
N LYS A 36 16.01 -6.47 7.59
CA LYS A 36 17.16 -7.10 6.94
C LYS A 36 17.16 -8.63 7.16
N ALA A 37 16.88 -9.09 8.37
CA ALA A 37 16.85 -10.52 8.68
C ALA A 37 15.77 -11.27 7.89
N LEU A 38 14.66 -10.60 7.56
CA LEU A 38 13.63 -11.15 6.68
C LEU A 38 14.15 -11.28 5.24
N PHE A 39 14.77 -10.23 4.70
CA PHE A 39 15.27 -10.24 3.32
C PHE A 39 16.49 -11.12 3.11
N ASP A 40 17.34 -11.30 4.13
CA ASP A 40 18.50 -12.19 4.04
C ASP A 40 18.09 -13.67 3.88
N ARG A 41 16.83 -14.02 4.15
CA ARG A 41 16.28 -15.37 3.92
C ARG A 41 16.00 -15.65 2.43
N ALA A 42 15.88 -14.61 1.61
CA ALA A 42 15.67 -14.75 0.18
C ALA A 42 16.98 -15.09 -0.54
N THR A 43 16.93 -16.06 -1.45
CA THR A 43 18.10 -16.47 -2.25
C THR A 43 18.48 -15.38 -3.26
N PRO A 44 19.74 -15.35 -3.76
CA PRO A 44 20.13 -14.43 -4.82
C PRO A 44 19.29 -14.59 -6.11
N ASP A 45 18.92 -15.82 -6.48
CA ASP A 45 18.11 -16.09 -7.67
C ASP A 45 16.70 -15.53 -7.50
N GLU A 46 16.06 -15.75 -6.34
CA GLU A 46 14.77 -15.13 -6.05
C GLU A 46 14.83 -13.61 -6.13
N ARG A 47 15.89 -12.98 -5.64
CA ARG A 47 16.07 -11.51 -5.73
C ARG A 47 16.27 -11.05 -7.17
N SER A 48 16.92 -11.85 -8.02
CA SER A 48 17.13 -11.53 -9.42
C SER A 48 15.85 -11.59 -10.22
N ASP A 49 15.04 -12.63 -10.03
CA ASP A 49 13.77 -12.81 -10.72
C ASP A 49 12.81 -11.64 -10.51
N TRP A 50 12.95 -10.93 -9.37
CA TRP A 50 12.07 -9.79 -9.07
C TRP A 50 12.53 -8.48 -9.67
N SER A 51 13.81 -8.31 -9.87
CA SER A 51 14.34 -7.09 -10.50
C SER A 51 13.77 -6.91 -11.92
N ASP A 52 13.47 -8.01 -12.60
CA ASP A 52 12.91 -7.99 -13.96
C ASP A 52 11.39 -7.73 -14.00
N LEU A 53 10.70 -7.79 -12.84
CA LEU A 53 9.26 -7.61 -12.76
C LEU A 53 8.85 -6.16 -12.47
N SER A 54 9.82 -5.24 -12.27
CA SER A 54 9.53 -3.85 -11.92
C SER A 54 10.36 -2.84 -12.71
N TYR A 55 9.86 -1.63 -12.75
CA TYR A 55 10.59 -0.46 -13.22
C TYR A 55 11.61 -0.03 -12.16
N ASP A 56 12.90 0.01 -12.52
CA ASP A 56 13.94 0.53 -11.62
C ASP A 56 13.89 2.06 -11.57
N PHE A 57 13.07 2.59 -10.69
CA PHE A 57 12.90 4.02 -10.56
C PHE A 57 14.13 4.71 -9.95
N LYS A 58 14.93 4.02 -9.12
CA LYS A 58 16.19 4.56 -8.57
C LYS A 58 17.16 4.97 -9.68
N ARG A 59 17.26 4.14 -10.71
CA ARG A 59 18.13 4.40 -11.88
C ARG A 59 17.39 5.06 -13.03
N GLY A 60 16.05 5.20 -12.97
CA GLY A 60 15.23 5.65 -14.06
C GLY A 60 15.25 4.70 -15.28
N LYS A 61 15.47 3.40 -15.03
CA LYS A 61 15.57 2.37 -16.07
C LYS A 61 14.34 1.48 -16.06
N GLY A 62 13.87 1.14 -17.25
CA GLY A 62 12.73 0.25 -17.43
C GLY A 62 11.90 0.61 -18.65
N ASP A 63 10.98 -0.26 -19.00
CA ASP A 63 10.06 -0.08 -20.11
C ASP A 63 8.76 0.58 -19.64
N ARG A 64 8.65 1.88 -19.87
CA ARG A 64 7.43 2.67 -19.52
C ARG A 64 6.19 2.17 -20.26
N LYS A 65 6.34 1.67 -21.50
CA LYS A 65 5.22 1.12 -22.25
C LYS A 65 4.77 -0.22 -21.66
N ARG A 66 5.75 -1.06 -21.23
CA ARG A 66 5.43 -2.29 -20.50
C ARG A 66 4.70 -1.99 -19.19
N LEU A 67 5.14 -0.96 -18.46
CA LEU A 67 4.50 -0.51 -17.23
C LEU A 67 3.05 -0.08 -17.49
N ALA A 68 2.80 0.79 -18.49
CA ALA A 68 1.45 1.22 -18.86
C ALA A 68 0.57 0.03 -19.29
N ARG A 69 1.10 -0.92 -20.06
CA ARG A 69 0.35 -2.14 -20.43
C ARG A 69 0.01 -3.00 -19.20
N GLY A 70 0.94 -3.09 -18.24
CA GLY A 70 0.69 -3.79 -16.97
C GLY A 70 -0.46 -3.16 -16.18
N TYR A 71 -0.47 -1.84 -16.07
CA TYR A 71 -1.58 -1.10 -15.45
C TYR A 71 -2.90 -1.29 -16.22
N ALA A 72 -2.88 -1.18 -17.54
CA ALA A 72 -4.08 -1.40 -18.34
C ALA A 72 -4.66 -2.81 -18.15
N ALA A 73 -3.80 -3.82 -18.01
CA ALA A 73 -4.22 -5.18 -17.72
C ALA A 73 -4.81 -5.32 -16.31
N ALA A 74 -4.14 -4.73 -15.31
CA ALA A 74 -4.63 -4.73 -13.93
C ALA A 74 -5.99 -4.02 -13.80
N PHE A 75 -6.15 -2.86 -14.45
CA PHE A 75 -7.42 -2.10 -14.40
C PHE A 75 -8.57 -2.80 -15.10
N ARG A 76 -8.31 -3.59 -16.16
CA ARG A 76 -9.34 -4.43 -16.81
C ARG A 76 -9.78 -5.60 -15.95
N SER A 77 -8.90 -6.12 -15.11
CA SER A 77 -9.19 -7.25 -14.22
C SER A 77 -9.75 -6.83 -12.85
N ASP A 78 -9.76 -5.52 -12.57
CA ASP A 78 -10.32 -4.97 -11.33
C ASP A 78 -11.85 -5.10 -11.36
N GLU A 79 -12.47 -5.32 -10.20
CA GLU A 79 -13.93 -5.45 -10.07
C GLU A 79 -14.69 -4.13 -10.26
N ASN A 80 -13.98 -2.99 -10.14
CA ASN A 80 -14.55 -1.67 -10.35
C ASN A 80 -14.60 -1.33 -11.84
N SER A 81 -15.66 -0.62 -12.25
CA SER A 81 -15.76 -0.14 -13.62
C SER A 81 -14.65 0.85 -13.96
N LEU A 82 -14.34 1.02 -15.25
CA LEU A 82 -13.38 2.03 -15.69
C LEU A 82 -13.77 3.44 -15.25
N ASP A 83 -15.06 3.76 -15.28
CA ASP A 83 -15.57 5.08 -14.86
C ASP A 83 -15.35 5.31 -13.37
N ASP A 84 -15.56 4.30 -12.52
CA ASP A 84 -15.29 4.39 -11.07
C ASP A 84 -13.80 4.55 -10.79
N GLN A 85 -12.95 3.81 -11.49
CA GLN A 85 -11.49 3.92 -11.36
C GLN A 85 -10.99 5.30 -11.81
N ILE A 86 -11.51 5.83 -12.93
CA ILE A 86 -11.18 7.18 -13.40
C ILE A 86 -11.67 8.21 -12.39
N ALA A 87 -12.93 8.16 -11.97
CA ALA A 87 -13.50 9.10 -11.01
C ALA A 87 -12.72 9.14 -9.69
N PHE A 88 -12.22 7.98 -9.24
CA PHE A 88 -11.38 7.89 -8.05
C PHE A 88 -10.01 8.56 -8.25
N ALA A 89 -9.38 8.35 -9.41
CA ALA A 89 -8.00 8.76 -9.65
C ALA A 89 -7.85 10.17 -10.23
N GLU A 90 -8.78 10.61 -11.09
CA GLU A 90 -8.68 11.84 -11.90
C GLU A 90 -8.32 13.09 -11.10
N PRO A 91 -8.87 13.36 -9.89
CA PRO A 91 -8.49 14.51 -9.08
C PRO A 91 -7.01 14.56 -8.68
N TYR A 92 -6.30 13.46 -8.81
CA TYR A 92 -4.93 13.26 -8.33
C TYR A 92 -3.92 13.02 -9.47
N LEU A 93 -4.40 12.90 -10.69
CA LEU A 93 -3.54 12.71 -11.86
C LEU A 93 -2.78 14.01 -12.17
N LEU A 94 -1.52 13.88 -12.55
CA LEU A 94 -0.69 14.98 -13.04
C LEU A 94 -0.84 15.21 -14.55
N ALA A 95 -1.44 14.27 -15.25
CA ALA A 95 -1.79 14.33 -16.65
C ALA A 95 -3.26 13.96 -16.85
N PRO A 96 -4.01 14.67 -17.72
CA PRO A 96 -5.42 14.34 -17.95
C PRO A 96 -5.55 12.98 -18.67
N VAL A 97 -6.65 12.30 -18.43
CA VAL A 97 -7.05 11.13 -19.21
C VAL A 97 -7.52 11.63 -20.60
N ARG A 98 -6.71 11.41 -21.62
CA ARG A 98 -6.99 11.89 -22.99
C ARG A 98 -8.11 11.09 -23.66
N GLU A 99 -8.12 9.80 -23.41
CA GLU A 99 -9.10 8.87 -23.94
C GLU A 99 -9.66 8.02 -22.79
N LYS A 100 -10.98 7.93 -22.70
CA LYS A 100 -11.68 7.10 -21.70
C LYS A 100 -11.64 5.62 -22.10
N THR A 101 -10.43 5.09 -22.18
CA THR A 101 -10.11 3.68 -22.40
C THR A 101 -9.17 3.21 -21.30
N TYR A 102 -9.08 1.92 -21.06
CA TYR A 102 -8.11 1.38 -20.10
C TYR A 102 -6.67 1.76 -20.46
N ASP A 103 -6.33 1.79 -21.73
CA ASP A 103 -4.98 2.16 -22.19
C ASP A 103 -4.71 3.65 -21.98
N GLY A 104 -5.64 4.53 -22.35
CA GLY A 104 -5.49 5.98 -22.13
C GLY A 104 -5.46 6.34 -20.64
N PHE A 105 -6.24 5.67 -19.82
CA PHE A 105 -6.20 5.82 -18.37
C PHE A 105 -4.87 5.34 -17.79
N ALA A 106 -4.40 4.15 -18.21
CA ALA A 106 -3.12 3.61 -17.77
C ALA A 106 -1.92 4.47 -18.15
N GLU A 107 -1.96 5.13 -19.32
CA GLU A 107 -0.93 6.11 -19.72
C GLU A 107 -0.88 7.31 -18.76
N ALA A 108 -2.05 7.89 -18.40
CA ALA A 108 -2.14 9.02 -17.49
C ALA A 108 -1.68 8.65 -16.06
N VAL A 109 -2.09 7.47 -15.59
CA VAL A 109 -1.66 6.92 -14.29
C VAL A 109 -0.15 6.66 -14.28
N THR A 110 0.39 6.04 -15.33
CA THR A 110 1.84 5.75 -15.45
C THR A 110 2.66 7.04 -15.48
N ALA A 111 2.21 8.07 -16.20
CA ALA A 111 2.89 9.36 -16.21
C ALA A 111 2.92 9.99 -14.81
N THR A 112 1.81 9.93 -14.09
CA THR A 112 1.70 10.39 -12.69
C THR A 112 2.62 9.63 -11.75
N LEU A 113 2.62 8.29 -11.85
CA LEU A 113 3.49 7.42 -11.06
C LEU A 113 4.97 7.79 -11.23
N ILE A 114 5.44 7.87 -12.48
CA ILE A 114 6.85 8.16 -12.79
C ILE A 114 7.25 9.54 -12.25
N ALA A 115 6.42 10.56 -12.47
CA ALA A 115 6.71 11.90 -11.98
C ALA A 115 6.82 11.96 -10.44
N ARG A 116 5.99 11.22 -9.71
CA ARG A 116 6.07 11.15 -8.25
C ARG A 116 7.23 10.29 -7.74
N LEU A 117 7.56 9.20 -8.44
CA LEU A 117 8.78 8.45 -8.15
C LEU A 117 10.04 9.32 -8.32
N ASP A 118 10.07 10.18 -9.35
CA ASP A 118 11.19 11.13 -9.54
C ASP A 118 11.26 12.17 -8.41
N GLN A 119 10.10 12.57 -7.86
CA GLN A 119 10.07 13.42 -6.65
C GLN A 119 10.60 12.67 -5.42
N LEU A 120 10.24 11.40 -5.21
CA LEU A 120 10.78 10.59 -4.11
C LEU A 120 12.30 10.44 -4.18
N LYS A 121 12.87 10.29 -5.38
CA LYS A 121 14.34 10.21 -5.57
C LYS A 121 15.09 11.44 -5.06
N SER A 122 14.46 12.60 -5.11
CA SER A 122 15.08 13.86 -4.67
C SER A 122 15.05 14.06 -3.15
N GLN A 123 14.32 13.21 -2.43
CA GLN A 123 14.13 13.39 -0.98
C GLN A 123 15.34 12.91 -0.20
N LYS A 124 15.68 13.68 0.84
CA LYS A 124 16.74 13.37 1.78
C LYS A 124 16.15 13.15 3.17
N LEU A 125 16.80 12.29 3.94
CA LEU A 125 16.55 12.13 5.36
C LEU A 125 17.16 13.31 6.15
N SER A 126 16.77 13.45 7.41
CA SER A 126 17.27 14.49 8.30
C SER A 126 18.79 14.43 8.54
N ASP A 127 19.38 13.27 8.39
CA ASP A 127 20.84 13.04 8.45
C ASP A 127 21.58 13.31 7.13
N GLY A 128 20.84 13.71 6.07
CA GLY A 128 21.37 13.95 4.73
C GLY A 128 21.43 12.72 3.82
N GLY A 129 21.11 11.53 4.33
CA GLY A 129 20.99 10.30 3.56
C GLY A 129 19.84 10.36 2.55
N GLU A 130 19.87 9.50 1.54
CA GLU A 130 18.78 9.40 0.58
C GLU A 130 17.61 8.60 1.15
N LEU A 131 16.39 9.13 1.05
CA LEU A 131 15.18 8.46 1.54
C LEU A 131 15.05 7.02 1.01
N LEU A 132 15.40 6.82 -0.26
CA LEU A 132 15.28 5.53 -0.92
C LEU A 132 16.45 4.57 -0.71
N ASP A 133 17.54 5.00 -0.07
CA ASP A 133 18.67 4.09 0.20
C ASP A 133 18.31 3.01 1.23
N GLY A 134 17.51 3.37 2.22
CA GLY A 134 16.99 2.43 3.22
C GLY A 134 15.75 1.67 2.78
N SER A 135 15.20 2.01 1.61
CA SER A 135 13.97 1.42 1.09
C SER A 135 14.31 0.36 0.06
N PRO A 136 13.88 -0.91 0.23
CA PRO A 136 14.08 -1.91 -0.81
C PRO A 136 13.32 -1.45 -2.07
N SER A 137 13.94 -1.51 -3.24
CA SER A 137 13.24 -1.39 -4.53
C SER A 137 12.49 -2.69 -4.81
N ASN A 138 11.35 -2.61 -5.49
CA ASN A 138 10.48 -3.76 -5.80
C ASN A 138 9.84 -4.37 -4.54
N GLU A 139 9.42 -3.53 -3.64
CA GLU A 139 8.97 -3.89 -2.29
C GLU A 139 7.76 -4.82 -2.30
N VAL A 140 6.82 -4.58 -3.20
CA VAL A 140 5.63 -5.44 -3.32
C VAL A 140 6.03 -6.87 -3.62
N LEU A 141 7.06 -7.07 -4.44
CA LEU A 141 7.57 -8.40 -4.75
C LEU A 141 8.33 -9.02 -3.59
N TYR A 142 9.14 -8.25 -2.86
CA TYR A 142 9.77 -8.73 -1.64
C TYR A 142 8.73 -9.21 -0.63
N TRP A 143 7.66 -8.45 -0.45
CA TRP A 143 6.59 -8.82 0.45
C TRP A 143 5.80 -10.03 -0.04
N ALA A 144 5.57 -10.15 -1.35
CA ALA A 144 4.96 -11.34 -1.95
C ALA A 144 5.75 -12.63 -1.68
N LEU A 145 7.07 -12.52 -1.42
CA LEU A 145 7.89 -13.66 -1.03
C LEU A 145 7.63 -14.19 0.36
N ILE A 146 7.05 -13.41 1.22
CA ILE A 146 6.65 -13.93 2.53
C ILE A 146 5.86 -15.22 2.37
N GLY A 147 5.05 -15.32 1.31
CA GLY A 147 4.39 -16.57 0.93
C GLY A 147 5.31 -17.73 0.52
N LYS A 148 6.59 -17.48 0.23
CA LYS A 148 7.58 -18.51 -0.13
C LYS A 148 8.56 -18.83 1.00
N LEU A 149 8.72 -17.90 1.92
CA LEU A 149 9.62 -18.05 3.08
C LEU A 149 8.79 -18.58 4.25
N SER A 150 9.05 -19.75 4.78
CA SER A 150 8.35 -20.33 5.97
C SER A 150 8.10 -19.29 7.06
N PHE A 151 7.10 -18.44 6.85
CA PHE A 151 6.77 -17.26 7.64
C PHE A 151 5.42 -17.47 8.32
N PRO A 152 5.37 -17.82 9.62
CA PRO A 152 4.18 -18.34 10.29
C PRO A 152 3.23 -17.24 10.81
N TYR A 153 3.24 -16.04 10.23
CA TYR A 153 2.47 -14.91 10.74
C TYR A 153 1.38 -14.47 9.78
N ASP A 154 0.20 -14.17 10.30
CA ASP A 154 -0.94 -13.64 9.54
C ASP A 154 -0.80 -12.12 9.29
N VAL A 155 -0.04 -11.41 10.11
CA VAL A 155 0.12 -9.95 10.04
C VAL A 155 1.57 -9.54 10.21
N VAL A 156 2.01 -8.61 9.36
CA VAL A 156 3.30 -7.90 9.47
C VAL A 156 3.02 -6.41 9.55
N ILE A 157 3.60 -5.74 10.54
CA ILE A 157 3.57 -4.28 10.64
C ILE A 157 5.01 -3.76 10.56
N THR A 158 5.27 -2.86 9.63
CA THR A 158 6.59 -2.26 9.43
C THR A 158 6.52 -0.73 9.48
N ASN A 159 7.61 -0.09 9.84
CA ASN A 159 7.77 1.36 9.74
C ASN A 159 8.60 1.79 8.52
N GLN A 160 8.89 0.87 7.61
CA GLN A 160 9.65 1.17 6.41
C GLN A 160 8.77 1.79 5.32
N LEU A 161 9.32 2.73 4.57
CA LEU A 161 8.73 3.16 3.32
C LEU A 161 8.68 1.96 2.35
N ILE A 162 7.49 1.64 1.87
CA ILE A 162 7.30 0.70 0.78
C ILE A 162 6.89 1.51 -0.44
N ALA A 163 7.74 1.53 -1.46
CA ALA A 163 7.46 2.24 -2.71
C ALA A 163 8.04 1.49 -3.89
N SER A 164 7.19 1.17 -4.86
CA SER A 164 7.61 0.44 -6.05
C SER A 164 6.74 0.75 -7.28
N ALA A 165 7.21 0.31 -8.44
CA ALA A 165 6.55 0.44 -9.73
C ALA A 165 6.61 -0.89 -10.47
N GLU A 166 5.62 -1.73 -10.24
CA GLU A 166 5.56 -3.09 -10.75
C GLU A 166 4.95 -3.15 -12.15
N TYR A 167 5.46 -4.05 -12.99
CA TYR A 167 4.87 -4.32 -14.31
C TYR A 167 3.60 -5.17 -14.24
N VAL A 168 3.29 -5.72 -13.07
CA VAL A 168 2.12 -6.57 -12.81
C VAL A 168 1.57 -6.33 -11.40
N GLY A 169 0.27 -6.49 -11.22
CA GLY A 169 -0.35 -6.53 -9.89
C GLY A 169 -0.50 -5.19 -9.17
N SER A 170 -0.24 -4.06 -9.83
CA SER A 170 -0.36 -2.74 -9.21
C SER A 170 -1.79 -2.20 -9.26
N SER A 171 -2.21 -1.54 -8.20
CA SER A 171 -3.52 -0.89 -8.10
C SER A 171 -3.45 0.61 -8.42
N VAL A 172 -4.58 1.19 -8.83
CA VAL A 172 -4.66 2.61 -9.19
C VAL A 172 -4.27 3.52 -8.03
N HIS A 173 -4.73 3.23 -6.82
CA HIS A 173 -4.42 4.06 -5.64
C HIS A 173 -2.94 4.06 -5.26
N THR A 174 -2.23 2.93 -5.45
CA THR A 174 -0.78 2.86 -5.24
C THR A 174 -0.05 3.67 -6.31
N ALA A 175 -0.47 3.55 -7.57
CA ALA A 175 0.15 4.25 -8.68
C ALA A 175 0.04 5.79 -8.55
N ILE A 176 -1.15 6.31 -8.22
CA ILE A 176 -1.33 7.77 -8.05
C ILE A 176 -0.53 8.35 -6.88
N ARG A 177 -0.05 7.52 -5.95
CA ARG A 177 0.85 7.92 -4.84
C ARG A 177 2.33 7.82 -5.18
N GLY A 178 2.70 7.54 -6.42
CA GLY A 178 4.10 7.30 -6.79
C GLY A 178 4.61 5.95 -6.34
N GLY A 179 3.77 4.93 -6.34
CA GLY A 179 4.11 3.57 -5.92
C GLY A 179 4.14 3.37 -4.39
N ILE A 180 3.84 4.39 -3.59
CA ILE A 180 3.81 4.25 -2.13
C ILE A 180 2.65 3.35 -1.73
N THR A 181 2.97 2.24 -1.10
CA THR A 181 2.02 1.25 -0.58
C THR A 181 1.77 1.47 0.91
N ASN A 182 0.50 1.44 1.30
CA ASN A 182 0.08 1.44 2.71
C ASN A 182 0.08 0.02 3.28
N GLY A 183 -0.32 -0.94 2.46
CA GLY A 183 -0.37 -2.35 2.82
C GLY A 183 -0.59 -3.23 1.59
N ILE A 184 -0.49 -4.51 1.81
CA ILE A 184 -0.74 -5.56 0.83
C ILE A 184 -1.13 -6.85 1.55
N THR A 185 -2.11 -7.56 1.02
CA THR A 185 -2.40 -8.95 1.43
C THR A 185 -1.86 -9.91 0.37
N THR A 186 -1.06 -10.89 0.78
CA THR A 186 -0.41 -11.85 -0.10
C THR A 186 -0.60 -13.28 0.38
N GLY A 187 -0.66 -14.23 -0.57
CA GLY A 187 -0.73 -15.66 -0.26
C GLY A 187 0.48 -16.12 0.56
N ASN A 188 0.23 -16.83 1.64
CA ASN A 188 1.26 -17.41 2.51
C ASN A 188 0.81 -18.76 3.07
N PRO A 189 1.22 -19.89 2.46
CA PRO A 189 0.82 -21.20 2.89
C PRO A 189 1.34 -21.58 4.28
N PHE A 190 2.28 -20.84 4.85
CA PHE A 190 2.84 -21.06 6.17
C PHE A 190 2.11 -20.30 7.28
N SER A 191 1.28 -19.33 6.92
CA SER A 191 0.44 -18.63 7.90
C SER A 191 -0.77 -19.48 8.25
N PRO A 192 -1.29 -19.39 9.48
CA PRO A 192 -2.51 -20.11 9.89
C PRO A 192 -3.73 -19.81 8.99
N ARG A 193 -3.74 -18.67 8.31
CA ARG A 193 -4.84 -18.26 7.43
C ARG A 193 -4.58 -18.48 5.93
N GLY A 194 -3.40 -18.96 5.55
CA GLY A 194 -3.00 -19.10 4.16
C GLY A 194 -2.65 -17.79 3.46
N VAL A 195 -2.76 -16.66 4.16
CA VAL A 195 -2.44 -15.32 3.67
C VAL A 195 -1.80 -14.47 4.76
N THR A 196 -0.98 -13.50 4.37
CA THR A 196 -0.38 -12.52 5.29
C THR A 196 -0.75 -11.12 4.87
N ALA A 197 -1.26 -10.35 5.80
CA ALA A 197 -1.49 -8.91 5.67
C ALA A 197 -0.23 -8.14 6.11
N ILE A 198 0.25 -7.24 5.26
CA ILE A 198 1.43 -6.42 5.53
C ILE A 198 0.99 -4.96 5.54
N VAL A 199 1.32 -4.23 6.60
CA VAL A 199 0.97 -2.81 6.74
C VAL A 199 2.23 -2.00 7.00
N SER A 200 2.45 -0.96 6.19
CA SER A 200 3.45 0.06 6.45
C SER A 200 2.85 1.23 7.23
N THR A 201 3.46 1.58 8.35
CA THR A 201 3.10 2.79 9.08
C THR A 201 3.78 4.04 8.54
N TYR A 202 4.79 3.90 7.66
CA TYR A 202 5.54 5.03 7.11
C TYR A 202 4.65 6.09 6.44
N PRO A 203 3.65 5.74 5.62
CA PRO A 203 2.77 6.73 4.99
C PRO A 203 2.04 7.62 6.00
N VAL A 204 1.83 7.12 7.22
CA VAL A 204 1.19 7.85 8.32
C VAL A 204 2.20 8.67 9.15
N THR A 205 3.41 8.14 9.35
CA THR A 205 4.41 8.68 10.29
C THR A 205 5.59 9.38 9.62
N GLY A 206 5.85 9.14 8.32
CA GLY A 206 7.00 9.71 7.61
C GLY A 206 6.89 11.23 7.48
N GLU A 207 7.99 11.94 7.71
CA GLU A 207 8.04 13.40 7.71
C GLU A 207 8.82 13.99 6.52
N ASP A 208 9.15 13.17 5.52
CA ASP A 208 9.74 13.67 4.27
C ASP A 208 8.75 14.54 3.47
N GLY A 209 9.31 15.41 2.62
CA GLY A 209 8.53 16.41 1.90
C GLY A 209 7.47 15.82 0.94
N VAL A 210 7.76 14.66 0.33
CA VAL A 210 6.80 14.03 -0.61
C VAL A 210 5.66 13.36 0.16
N THR A 211 5.97 12.56 1.19
CA THR A 211 4.94 11.92 2.02
C THR A 211 4.01 12.97 2.66
N ARG A 212 4.57 14.06 3.18
CA ARG A 212 3.77 15.18 3.72
C ARG A 212 2.91 15.85 2.66
N ALA A 213 3.44 16.09 1.45
CA ALA A 213 2.67 16.67 0.35
C ALA A 213 1.50 15.76 -0.06
N LEU A 214 1.71 14.44 -0.10
CA LEU A 214 0.66 13.46 -0.37
C LEU A 214 -0.41 13.41 0.73
N ARG A 215 -0.05 13.76 1.97
CA ARG A 215 -0.99 13.96 3.09
C ARG A 215 -1.72 15.32 3.07
N GLY A 216 -1.45 16.17 2.08
CA GLY A 216 -1.98 17.52 2.04
C GLY A 216 -1.29 18.48 3.02
N GLY A 217 -0.05 18.20 3.41
CA GLY A 217 0.73 18.98 4.37
C GLY A 217 0.47 18.62 5.84
N GLU A 218 -0.43 17.68 6.12
CA GLU A 218 -0.77 17.30 7.49
C GLU A 218 0.34 16.52 8.20
N SER A 219 0.52 16.82 9.48
CA SER A 219 1.20 15.97 10.46
C SER A 219 0.18 15.43 11.45
N TYR A 220 0.37 14.21 11.90
CA TYR A 220 -0.57 13.54 12.78
C TYR A 220 0.01 13.37 14.18
N SER A 221 -0.84 13.46 15.19
CA SER A 221 -0.48 13.05 16.55
C SER A 221 -0.16 11.56 16.62
N GLU A 222 0.53 11.09 17.65
CA GLU A 222 0.76 9.66 17.85
C GLU A 222 -0.55 8.86 17.92
N ALA A 223 -1.57 9.42 18.57
CA ALA A 223 -2.89 8.80 18.68
C ALA A 223 -3.59 8.68 17.31
N ASP A 224 -3.55 9.75 16.50
CA ASP A 224 -4.10 9.74 15.14
C ASP A 224 -3.34 8.78 14.25
N SER A 225 -2.01 8.78 14.34
CA SER A 225 -1.14 7.86 13.58
C SER A 225 -1.45 6.40 13.90
N ALA A 226 -1.62 6.07 15.17
CA ALA A 226 -2.01 4.73 15.59
C ALA A 226 -3.43 4.36 15.10
N ARG A 227 -4.38 5.31 15.15
CA ARG A 227 -5.72 5.11 14.62
C ARG A 227 -5.72 4.83 13.12
N TYR A 228 -5.01 5.64 12.33
CA TYR A 228 -4.96 5.47 10.87
C TYR A 228 -4.22 4.20 10.46
N ALA A 229 -3.10 3.87 11.10
CA ALA A 229 -2.42 2.60 10.87
C ALA A 229 -3.30 1.40 11.25
N GLY A 230 -4.07 1.51 12.33
CA GLY A 230 -5.06 0.49 12.71
C GLY A 230 -6.16 0.33 11.66
N LEU A 231 -6.67 1.42 11.09
CA LEU A 231 -7.66 1.36 10.00
C LEU A 231 -7.08 0.78 8.70
N LEU A 232 -5.81 1.04 8.38
CA LEU A 232 -5.12 0.37 7.28
C LEU A 232 -5.04 -1.14 7.52
N LEU A 233 -4.75 -1.56 8.76
CA LEU A 233 -4.78 -2.97 9.09
C LEU A 233 -6.18 -3.57 8.97
N VAL A 234 -7.24 -2.82 9.31
CA VAL A 234 -8.64 -3.26 9.07
C VAL A 234 -8.92 -3.46 7.58
N HIS A 235 -8.41 -2.57 6.72
CA HIS A 235 -8.49 -2.72 5.27
C HIS A 235 -7.87 -4.05 4.80
N GLU A 236 -6.64 -4.34 5.24
CA GLU A 236 -5.97 -5.60 4.90
C GLU A 236 -6.68 -6.84 5.50
N ILE A 237 -7.25 -6.71 6.70
CA ILE A 237 -8.09 -7.76 7.31
C ILE A 237 -9.34 -8.02 6.44
N GLY A 238 -9.91 -7.02 5.80
CA GLY A 238 -11.01 -7.18 4.87
C GLY A 238 -10.64 -8.06 3.66
N HIS A 239 -9.46 -7.87 3.08
CA HIS A 239 -8.92 -8.76 2.06
C HIS A 239 -8.68 -10.17 2.62
N GLN A 240 -8.09 -10.24 3.82
CA GLN A 240 -7.65 -11.50 4.42
C GLN A 240 -8.81 -12.41 4.86
N LEU A 241 -9.89 -11.85 5.43
CA LEU A 241 -10.98 -12.63 6.01
C LEU A 241 -12.14 -12.87 5.04
N TYR A 242 -12.33 -11.97 4.09
CA TYR A 242 -13.54 -11.94 3.27
C TYR A 242 -13.26 -11.86 1.77
N ASP A 243 -11.99 -11.88 1.38
CA ASP A 243 -11.57 -11.74 -0.03
C ASP A 243 -12.23 -10.50 -0.70
N LEU A 244 -12.38 -9.41 0.07
CA LEU A 244 -12.98 -8.18 -0.44
C LEU A 244 -11.97 -7.45 -1.31
N GLY A 245 -12.40 -7.01 -2.47
CA GLY A 245 -11.64 -6.09 -3.31
C GLY A 245 -11.76 -4.63 -2.87
N HIS A 246 -11.18 -3.71 -3.63
CA HIS A 246 -11.30 -2.29 -3.40
C HIS A 246 -12.68 -1.78 -3.85
N ALA A 247 -13.25 -0.87 -3.09
CA ALA A 247 -14.60 -0.36 -3.31
C ALA A 247 -14.58 1.13 -3.72
N TYR A 248 -13.98 1.46 -4.87
CA TYR A 248 -13.74 2.86 -5.28
C TYR A 248 -15.02 3.72 -5.37
N GLY A 249 -16.16 3.12 -5.68
CA GLY A 249 -17.46 3.81 -5.70
C GLY A 249 -18.14 3.95 -4.33
N LYS A 250 -17.58 3.37 -3.24
CA LYS A 250 -18.16 3.37 -1.88
C LYS A 250 -17.29 4.13 -0.90
N ASN A 251 -17.39 5.45 -0.93
CA ASN A 251 -16.49 6.34 -0.17
C ASN A 251 -16.48 6.13 1.34
N ALA A 252 -17.53 5.55 1.92
CA ALA A 252 -17.64 5.32 3.36
C ALA A 252 -17.17 3.92 3.80
N CYS A 253 -16.80 3.04 2.88
CA CYS A 253 -16.28 1.71 3.19
C CYS A 253 -14.76 1.75 3.46
N VAL A 254 -14.30 1.03 4.49
CA VAL A 254 -12.86 0.90 4.78
C VAL A 254 -12.09 0.24 3.63
N MET A 255 -12.78 -0.58 2.78
CA MET A 255 -12.20 -1.17 1.58
C MET A 255 -12.01 -0.17 0.43
N ASN A 256 -12.55 1.07 0.55
CA ASN A 256 -12.17 2.18 -0.32
C ASN A 256 -10.91 2.84 0.26
N PRO A 257 -9.70 2.57 -0.29
CA PRO A 257 -8.45 3.06 0.30
C PRO A 257 -8.37 4.58 0.22
N PRO A 258 -7.59 5.24 1.09
CA PRO A 258 -7.33 6.67 0.95
C PRO A 258 -6.70 6.94 -0.41
N ALA A 259 -7.27 7.82 -1.22
CA ALA A 259 -6.79 8.09 -2.59
C ALA A 259 -5.34 8.58 -2.60
N MET A 260 -5.07 9.62 -1.82
CA MET A 260 -3.71 10.06 -1.49
C MET A 260 -3.36 9.51 -0.11
N LEU A 261 -2.49 10.17 0.65
CA LEU A 261 -2.22 9.82 2.04
C LEU A 261 -3.04 10.69 3.01
N ARG A 262 -4.26 11.09 2.63
CA ARG A 262 -5.15 11.95 3.41
C ARG A 262 -5.95 11.11 4.39
N PHE A 263 -5.27 10.58 5.40
CA PHE A 263 -5.86 9.62 6.34
C PHE A 263 -6.95 10.20 7.21
N ARG A 264 -6.87 11.47 7.60
CA ARG A 264 -7.90 12.14 8.37
C ARG A 264 -9.20 12.19 7.59
N GLU A 265 -9.16 12.74 6.38
CA GLU A 265 -10.33 12.85 5.51
C GLU A 265 -10.94 11.46 5.21
N TRP A 266 -10.10 10.47 4.97
CA TRP A 266 -10.54 9.10 4.78
C TRP A 266 -11.24 8.54 6.02
N ALA A 267 -10.62 8.64 7.20
CA ALA A 267 -11.15 8.09 8.45
C ALA A 267 -12.45 8.77 8.91
N GLU A 268 -12.62 10.06 8.62
CA GLU A 268 -13.84 10.81 8.94
C GLU A 268 -15.03 10.44 8.06
N ARG A 269 -14.78 9.91 6.85
CA ARG A 269 -15.84 9.46 5.94
C ARG A 269 -16.31 8.03 6.19
N LEU A 270 -15.55 7.24 6.96
CA LEU A 270 -15.88 5.82 7.14
C LEU A 270 -17.21 5.65 7.88
N SER A 271 -18.06 4.79 7.35
CA SER A 271 -19.31 4.33 7.94
C SER A 271 -19.32 2.81 8.00
N PRO A 272 -19.45 2.22 9.21
CA PRO A 272 -19.45 0.76 9.37
C PRO A 272 -20.54 0.05 8.59
N ALA A 273 -21.66 0.72 8.30
CA ALA A 273 -22.79 0.12 7.61
C ALA A 273 -22.48 -0.25 6.13
N ASP A 274 -21.52 0.44 5.50
CA ASP A 274 -21.27 0.33 4.06
C ASP A 274 -20.28 -0.79 3.69
N CYS A 275 -19.61 -1.38 4.68
CA CYS A 275 -18.57 -2.41 4.48
C CYS A 275 -18.97 -3.82 4.92
N ARG A 276 -20.20 -4.01 5.39
CA ARG A 276 -20.59 -5.36 5.85
C ARG A 276 -20.65 -6.32 4.67
N PRO A 277 -19.96 -7.47 4.76
CA PRO A 277 -20.15 -8.56 3.82
C PRO A 277 -21.64 -8.92 3.76
N ARG A 278 -22.17 -9.11 2.56
CA ARG A 278 -23.56 -9.55 2.34
C ARG A 278 -23.72 -11.00 2.67
#